data_9406f38bd18efb734fad30bb453bfa4a
#
_entry.id   9406f38bd18efb734fad30bb453bfa4a
#
_cell.length_a   1.000
_cell.length_b   1.000
_cell.length_c   1.000
_cell.angle_alpha   90.00
_cell.angle_beta   90.00
_cell.angle_gamma   90.00
#
_symmetry.space_group_name_H-M   'P 1'
#
loop_
_entity.id
_entity.type
_entity.pdbx_description
1 polymer ?
#
loop_
_entity_poly.entity_id
_entity_poly.type
_entity_poly.pdbx_seq_one_letter_code
_entity_poly.pdbx_strand_id
1 'polypeptide(L)'
;YGGGLEGVRQKLNYLQNLGVEVIYFNPLFVSPSNHKYDIQDYDHIDPHYGKIVVDEGELLQSGTTDNSKATRYVNRVTNLKNLEASNAFFAELVREIHARGMKVILDGVFNHCGSFNKWLDAEEIYERSGDYEPGAYLTKDSPYHSFFQFHEDGAFLSKESPYRSFFGFRDENGWPDNTSYEGWWDYDTLPKLNYEGSEELYDYILGIAAKWVSAPYYV
;
A
#
# COMPACT_ATOMS: atom_id res chain seq x y z
N TYR A 1 1.03 0.97 22.10
CA TYR A 1 1.64 2.09 22.80
C TYR A 1 1.66 3.40 21.98
N GLY A 2 1.13 3.42 20.76
CA GLY A 2 0.88 4.62 19.96
C GLY A 2 2.13 5.36 19.45
N GLY A 3 3.28 4.71 19.35
CA GLY A 3 4.51 5.29 18.82
C GLY A 3 4.87 4.77 17.43
N GLY A 4 5.61 5.56 16.66
CA GLY A 4 6.22 5.12 15.40
C GLY A 4 7.51 4.32 15.61
N LEU A 5 8.26 4.09 14.53
CA LEU A 5 9.52 3.32 14.56
C LEU A 5 10.60 3.96 15.45
N GLU A 6 10.56 5.27 15.67
CA GLU A 6 11.43 5.93 16.64
C GLU A 6 11.18 5.42 18.07
N GLY A 7 9.93 5.12 18.43
CA GLY A 7 9.60 4.51 19.72
C GLY A 7 10.19 3.10 19.86
N VAL A 8 10.21 2.33 18.78
CA VAL A 8 10.90 1.02 18.75
C VAL A 8 12.40 1.21 18.97
N ARG A 9 13.02 2.16 18.23
CA ARG A 9 14.44 2.49 18.34
C ARG A 9 14.86 2.78 19.78
N GLN A 10 14.06 3.59 20.50
CA GLN A 10 14.31 3.94 21.89
C GLN A 10 14.20 2.74 22.85
N LYS A 11 13.54 1.65 22.45
CA LYS A 11 13.34 0.44 23.25
C LYS A 11 14.28 -0.71 22.89
N LEU A 12 15.18 -0.56 21.93
CA LEU A 12 16.05 -1.66 21.49
C LEU A 12 16.91 -2.25 22.62
N ASN A 13 17.45 -1.43 23.50
CA ASN A 13 18.23 -1.93 24.64
C ASN A 13 17.35 -2.68 25.65
N TYR A 14 16.12 -2.23 25.86
CA TYR A 14 15.15 -2.95 26.69
C TYR A 14 14.81 -4.31 26.09
N LEU A 15 14.53 -4.39 24.79
CA LEU A 15 14.22 -5.63 24.10
C LEU A 15 15.40 -6.61 24.15
N GLN A 16 16.61 -6.11 23.91
CA GLN A 16 17.83 -6.92 24.02
C GLN A 16 18.03 -7.49 25.43
N ASN A 17 17.85 -6.66 26.45
CA ASN A 17 17.98 -7.10 27.87
C ASN A 17 16.88 -8.09 28.27
N LEU A 18 15.73 -8.05 27.61
CA LEU A 18 14.65 -9.02 27.78
C LEU A 18 14.94 -10.38 27.12
N GLY A 19 15.99 -10.47 26.29
CA GLY A 19 16.35 -11.67 25.56
C GLY A 19 15.59 -11.86 24.24
N VAL A 20 15.07 -10.78 23.65
CA VAL A 20 14.44 -10.82 22.34
C VAL A 20 15.50 -11.08 21.27
N GLU A 21 15.29 -12.11 20.46
CA GLU A 21 16.18 -12.50 19.36
C GLU A 21 15.66 -12.02 17.99
N VAL A 22 14.34 -11.85 17.86
CA VAL A 22 13.68 -11.48 16.60
C VAL A 22 12.60 -10.44 16.87
N ILE A 23 12.57 -9.38 16.07
CA ILE A 23 11.47 -8.42 16.04
C ILE A 23 10.65 -8.69 14.79
N TYR A 24 9.41 -9.11 14.97
CA TYR A 24 8.43 -9.22 13.90
C TYR A 24 7.61 -7.94 13.84
N PHE A 25 7.59 -7.32 12.67
CA PHE A 25 6.72 -6.19 12.39
C PHE A 25 5.49 -6.64 11.60
N ASN A 26 4.30 -6.27 12.06
CA ASN A 26 3.12 -6.17 11.20
C ASN A 26 3.47 -5.28 10.00
N PRO A 27 2.68 -5.26 8.92
CA PRO A 27 3.01 -4.47 7.76
C PRO A 27 3.37 -3.03 8.13
N LEU A 28 4.52 -2.55 7.64
CA LEU A 28 5.01 -1.18 7.85
C LEU A 28 4.88 -0.34 6.58
N PHE A 29 4.47 -0.94 5.49
CA PHE A 29 4.29 -0.28 4.20
C PHE A 29 3.22 0.81 4.26
N VAL A 30 3.27 1.74 3.32
CA VAL A 30 2.24 2.78 3.20
C VAL A 30 0.86 2.15 3.12
N SER A 31 -0.06 2.60 3.96
CA SER A 31 -1.43 2.09 4.05
C SER A 31 -2.33 3.10 4.74
N PRO A 32 -3.60 3.27 4.31
CA PRO A 32 -4.52 4.23 4.90
C PRO A 32 -5.05 3.81 6.27
N SER A 33 -5.04 2.52 6.59
CA SER A 33 -5.57 2.00 7.85
C SER A 33 -4.51 1.92 8.95
N ASN A 34 -4.97 1.72 10.18
CA ASN A 34 -4.11 1.51 11.33
C ASN A 34 -3.58 0.08 11.44
N HIS A 35 -4.26 -0.91 10.84
CA HIS A 35 -3.81 -2.31 10.82
C HIS A 35 -2.77 -2.58 9.72
N LYS A 36 -2.70 -1.74 8.67
CA LYS A 36 -1.70 -1.77 7.60
C LYS A 36 -1.74 -2.97 6.65
N TYR A 37 -2.82 -3.76 6.64
CA TYR A 37 -2.97 -4.88 5.71
C TYR A 37 -3.53 -4.48 4.33
N ASP A 38 -4.06 -3.28 4.17
CA ASP A 38 -4.50 -2.66 2.92
C ASP A 38 -3.36 -1.85 2.29
N ILE A 39 -2.34 -2.57 1.79
CA ILE A 39 -1.10 -1.96 1.32
C ILE A 39 -1.37 -0.99 0.16
N GLN A 40 -0.92 0.24 0.33
CA GLN A 40 -0.98 1.30 -0.66
C GLN A 40 0.28 1.36 -1.54
N ASP A 41 1.45 1.17 -0.94
CA ASP A 41 2.74 1.16 -1.63
C ASP A 41 3.71 0.21 -0.93
N TYR A 42 4.10 -0.88 -1.64
CA TYR A 42 5.03 -1.90 -1.12
C TYR A 42 6.50 -1.47 -1.18
N ASP A 43 6.82 -0.40 -1.91
CA ASP A 43 8.19 0.07 -2.09
C ASP A 43 8.66 0.97 -0.94
N HIS A 44 7.73 1.42 -0.09
CA HIS A 44 8.05 2.41 0.93
C HIS A 44 7.42 2.11 2.28
N ILE A 45 8.20 2.43 3.32
CA ILE A 45 7.74 2.46 4.70
C ILE A 45 6.80 3.66 4.87
N ASP A 46 5.68 3.45 5.56
CA ASP A 46 4.69 4.50 5.83
C ASP A 46 5.33 5.69 6.59
N PRO A 47 5.26 6.90 6.05
CA PRO A 47 5.83 8.09 6.69
C PRO A 47 5.28 8.37 8.08
N HIS A 48 4.06 7.93 8.39
CA HIS A 48 3.47 8.07 9.74
C HIS A 48 4.17 7.19 10.78
N TYR A 49 4.83 6.10 10.36
CA TYR A 49 5.71 5.31 11.22
C TYR A 49 7.17 5.71 11.08
N GLY A 50 7.56 6.16 9.90
CA GLY A 50 8.92 6.58 9.54
C GLY A 50 9.19 8.05 9.81
N LYS A 51 9.39 8.82 8.74
CA LYS A 51 9.71 10.26 8.77
C LYS A 51 8.83 11.05 7.82
N ILE A 52 8.21 12.11 8.33
CA ILE A 52 7.53 13.14 7.55
C ILE A 52 8.45 14.34 7.50
N VAL A 53 8.99 14.68 6.34
CA VAL A 53 9.88 15.81 6.10
C VAL A 53 9.20 16.95 5.34
N VAL A 54 8.14 16.61 4.60
CA VAL A 54 7.22 17.56 3.95
C VAL A 54 5.83 17.31 4.52
N ASP A 55 5.22 18.33 5.13
CA ASP A 55 3.93 18.23 5.80
C ASP A 55 3.01 19.38 5.40
N GLU A 56 2.52 19.30 4.16
CA GLU A 56 1.69 20.31 3.53
C GLU A 56 0.28 19.78 3.27
N GLY A 57 -0.68 20.71 3.12
CA GLY A 57 -2.07 20.39 2.81
C GLY A 57 -3.00 20.49 4.02
N GLU A 58 -4.27 20.19 3.78
CA GLU A 58 -5.34 20.34 4.76
C GLU A 58 -5.67 19.02 5.46
N LEU A 59 -6.04 19.13 6.72
CA LEU A 59 -6.59 18.01 7.48
C LEU A 59 -7.97 17.63 6.97
N LEU A 60 -8.38 16.40 7.25
CA LEU A 60 -9.73 15.95 6.98
C LEU A 60 -10.74 16.82 7.75
N GLN A 61 -11.77 17.29 7.04
CA GLN A 61 -12.81 18.10 7.65
C GLN A 61 -13.65 17.28 8.64
N SER A 62 -14.16 17.93 9.68
CA SER A 62 -15.02 17.29 10.67
C SER A 62 -16.24 16.62 10.00
N GLY A 63 -16.48 15.37 10.35
CA GLY A 63 -17.59 14.57 9.80
C GLY A 63 -17.27 13.82 8.49
N THR A 64 -16.04 13.96 7.95
CA THR A 64 -15.56 13.21 6.79
C THR A 64 -14.63 12.11 7.27
N THR A 65 -14.73 10.92 6.69
CA THR A 65 -13.88 9.75 7.03
C THR A 65 -13.03 9.26 5.87
N ASP A 66 -13.19 9.85 4.69
CA ASP A 66 -12.51 9.47 3.45
C ASP A 66 -11.14 10.16 3.36
N ASN A 67 -10.07 9.40 3.60
CA ASN A 67 -8.69 9.87 3.57
C ASN A 67 -8.23 10.35 2.19
N SER A 68 -8.85 9.92 1.09
CA SER A 68 -8.51 10.41 -0.26
C SER A 68 -8.74 11.91 -0.42
N LYS A 69 -9.60 12.49 0.40
CA LYS A 69 -9.93 13.93 0.41
C LYS A 69 -9.11 14.75 1.41
N ALA A 70 -8.32 14.10 2.25
CA ALA A 70 -7.40 14.75 3.18
C ALA A 70 -6.08 15.05 2.46
N THR A 71 -5.95 16.23 1.84
CA THR A 71 -4.77 16.57 1.03
C THR A 71 -3.47 16.47 1.80
N ARG A 72 -3.46 16.72 3.11
CA ARG A 72 -2.28 16.50 3.96
C ARG A 72 -1.92 15.02 4.06
N TYR A 73 -2.89 14.13 4.24
CA TYR A 73 -2.65 12.69 4.23
C TYR A 73 -2.07 12.26 2.88
N VAL A 74 -2.73 12.64 1.79
CA VAL A 74 -2.29 12.31 0.41
C VAL A 74 -0.86 12.79 0.19
N ASN A 75 -0.54 14.05 0.49
CA ASN A 75 0.81 14.59 0.34
C ASN A 75 1.85 13.84 1.19
N ARG A 76 1.52 13.46 2.42
CA ARG A 76 2.44 12.70 3.27
C ARG A 76 2.81 11.36 2.66
N VAL A 77 1.86 10.64 2.05
CA VAL A 77 2.02 9.26 1.57
C VAL A 77 2.38 9.15 0.09
N THR A 78 2.30 10.24 -0.68
CA THR A 78 2.70 10.26 -2.09
C THR A 78 3.96 11.08 -2.37
N ASN A 79 4.40 11.92 -1.43
CA ASN A 79 5.59 12.74 -1.60
C ASN A 79 6.87 11.89 -1.47
N LEU A 80 7.64 11.79 -2.55
CA LEU A 80 8.84 10.95 -2.62
C LEU A 80 9.87 11.28 -1.53
N LYS A 81 10.00 12.53 -1.10
CA LYS A 81 10.93 12.90 -0.01
C LYS A 81 10.55 12.27 1.32
N ASN A 82 9.26 12.19 1.62
CA ASN A 82 8.77 11.51 2.82
C ASN A 82 9.00 10.00 2.74
N LEU A 83 8.73 9.42 1.58
CA LEU A 83 8.86 7.99 1.32
C LEU A 83 10.34 7.55 1.42
N GLU A 84 11.23 8.26 0.77
CA GLU A 84 12.68 8.01 0.81
C GLU A 84 13.26 8.22 2.21
N ALA A 85 12.86 9.29 2.91
CA ALA A 85 13.29 9.54 4.28
C ALA A 85 12.85 8.44 5.24
N SER A 86 11.65 7.89 5.03
CA SER A 86 11.13 6.78 5.83
C SER A 86 11.87 5.48 5.56
N ASN A 87 12.18 5.19 4.30
CA ASN A 87 13.01 4.04 3.92
C ASN A 87 14.42 4.13 4.51
N ALA A 88 15.05 5.29 4.42
CA ALA A 88 16.38 5.52 4.98
C ALA A 88 16.38 5.33 6.52
N PHE A 89 15.37 5.86 7.19
CA PHE A 89 15.22 5.69 8.63
C PHE A 89 15.01 4.23 9.02
N PHE A 90 14.20 3.47 8.27
CA PHE A 90 13.99 2.04 8.53
C PHE A 90 15.28 1.23 8.33
N ALA A 91 16.06 1.52 7.29
CA ALA A 91 17.35 0.89 7.07
C ALA A 91 18.34 1.13 8.25
N GLU A 92 18.34 2.36 8.80
CA GLU A 92 19.12 2.65 10.01
C GLU A 92 18.64 1.84 11.22
N LEU A 93 17.33 1.77 11.42
CA LEU A 93 16.72 1.01 12.52
C LEU A 93 17.08 -0.47 12.43
N VAL A 94 16.96 -1.08 11.25
CA VAL A 94 17.33 -2.49 11.04
C VAL A 94 18.80 -2.72 11.35
N ARG A 95 19.69 -1.83 10.88
CA ARG A 95 21.12 -1.90 11.21
C ARG A 95 21.38 -1.85 12.73
N GLU A 96 20.66 -0.99 13.46
CA GLU A 96 20.77 -0.90 14.92
C GLU A 96 20.22 -2.14 15.64
N ILE A 97 19.17 -2.78 15.09
CA ILE A 97 18.63 -4.05 15.58
C ILE A 97 19.67 -5.15 15.39
N HIS A 98 20.24 -5.28 14.19
CA HIS A 98 21.25 -6.28 13.88
C HIS A 98 22.53 -6.08 14.70
N ALA A 99 22.96 -4.86 14.94
CA ALA A 99 24.12 -4.56 15.79
C ALA A 99 23.96 -5.05 17.24
N ARG A 100 22.71 -5.32 17.68
CA ARG A 100 22.39 -5.89 18.99
C ARG A 100 22.20 -7.41 18.95
N GLY A 101 22.46 -8.06 17.81
CA GLY A 101 22.29 -9.49 17.60
C GLY A 101 20.86 -9.94 17.38
N MET A 102 19.91 -9.01 17.26
CA MET A 102 18.51 -9.32 16.95
C MET A 102 18.27 -9.36 15.44
N LYS A 103 17.27 -10.09 14.99
CA LYS A 103 16.82 -10.19 13.59
C LYS A 103 15.50 -9.43 13.38
N VAL A 104 15.17 -9.17 12.13
CA VAL A 104 13.92 -8.50 11.73
C VAL A 104 13.14 -9.40 10.78
N ILE A 105 11.82 -9.48 10.99
CA ILE A 105 10.85 -10.05 10.07
C ILE A 105 9.86 -8.94 9.73
N LEU A 106 9.63 -8.72 8.43
CA LEU A 106 8.65 -7.77 7.92
C LEU A 106 7.51 -8.53 7.22
N ASP A 107 6.27 -8.25 7.62
CA ASP A 107 5.08 -8.85 6.99
C ASP A 107 4.87 -8.27 5.58
N GLY A 108 4.78 -9.13 4.56
CA GLY A 108 4.73 -8.72 3.16
C GLY A 108 3.33 -8.50 2.60
N VAL A 109 2.32 -9.25 3.06
CA VAL A 109 0.91 -9.19 2.57
C VAL A 109 0.80 -9.22 1.05
N PHE A 110 1.32 -10.28 0.41
CA PHE A 110 1.43 -10.32 -1.07
C PHE A 110 0.21 -10.93 -1.78
N ASN A 111 -0.86 -11.30 -1.09
CA ASN A 111 -2.06 -11.89 -1.71
C ASN A 111 -3.08 -10.85 -2.20
N HIS A 112 -3.08 -9.65 -1.62
CA HIS A 112 -3.94 -8.53 -1.99
C HIS A 112 -3.24 -7.21 -1.66
N CYS A 113 -3.77 -6.10 -2.17
CA CYS A 113 -3.36 -4.75 -1.79
C CYS A 113 -4.57 -3.98 -1.23
N GLY A 114 -4.43 -2.67 -0.97
CA GLY A 114 -5.54 -1.78 -0.66
C GLY A 114 -6.12 -1.10 -1.91
N SER A 115 -7.34 -0.57 -1.84
CA SER A 115 -7.95 0.22 -2.92
C SER A 115 -7.17 1.51 -3.20
N PHE A 116 -6.45 2.02 -2.21
CA PHE A 116 -5.52 3.16 -2.33
C PHE A 116 -4.19 2.81 -3.02
N ASN A 117 -3.97 1.54 -3.38
CA ASN A 117 -2.68 1.10 -3.92
C ASN A 117 -2.35 1.81 -5.23
N LYS A 118 -1.09 2.24 -5.39
CA LYS A 118 -0.61 3.00 -6.55
C LYS A 118 -0.77 2.28 -7.89
N TRP A 119 -0.82 0.95 -7.90
CA TRP A 119 -1.02 0.18 -9.13
C TRP A 119 -2.48 0.20 -9.57
N LEU A 120 -3.44 0.24 -8.63
CA LEU A 120 -4.87 0.33 -8.92
C LEU A 120 -5.33 1.78 -9.02
N ASP A 121 -4.99 2.59 -8.03
CA ASP A 121 -5.37 4.00 -7.84
C ASP A 121 -6.88 4.25 -7.95
N ALA A 122 -7.68 3.36 -7.33
CA ALA A 122 -9.13 3.51 -7.33
C ALA A 122 -9.62 4.79 -6.65
N GLU A 123 -8.79 5.38 -5.79
CA GLU A 123 -9.09 6.62 -5.05
C GLU A 123 -8.50 7.88 -5.72
N GLU A 124 -7.87 7.74 -6.89
CA GLU A 124 -7.34 8.84 -7.71
C GLU A 124 -6.36 9.76 -6.95
N ILE A 125 -5.54 9.19 -6.07
CA ILE A 125 -4.61 9.97 -5.24
C ILE A 125 -3.22 10.13 -5.85
N TYR A 126 -2.81 9.19 -6.71
CA TYR A 126 -1.51 9.19 -7.36
C TYR A 126 -1.50 9.95 -8.68
N GLU A 127 -2.60 9.94 -9.43
CA GLU A 127 -2.73 10.66 -10.69
C GLU A 127 -2.41 12.16 -10.53
N ARG A 128 -2.77 12.74 -9.38
CA ARG A 128 -2.62 14.19 -9.12
C ARG A 128 -1.18 14.65 -8.97
N SER A 129 -0.24 13.75 -8.66
CA SER A 129 1.15 14.13 -8.41
C SER A 129 1.98 14.29 -9.67
N GLY A 130 1.62 13.60 -10.76
CA GLY A 130 2.41 13.55 -11.98
C GLY A 130 3.72 12.76 -11.88
N ASP A 131 4.03 12.19 -10.71
CA ASP A 131 5.25 11.43 -10.44
C ASP A 131 5.05 9.91 -10.59
N TYR A 132 3.83 9.47 -10.87
CA TYR A 132 3.45 8.06 -10.92
C TYR A 132 2.79 7.70 -12.26
N GLU A 133 2.96 6.45 -12.64
CA GLU A 133 2.23 5.88 -13.78
C GLU A 133 0.71 5.80 -13.47
N PRO A 134 -0.16 5.90 -14.48
CA PRO A 134 -1.60 5.84 -14.28
C PRO A 134 -2.03 4.48 -13.71
N GLY A 135 -2.91 4.50 -12.72
CA GLY A 135 -3.44 3.30 -12.09
C GLY A 135 -4.32 2.45 -13.02
N ALA A 136 -4.37 1.16 -12.75
CA ALA A 136 -5.14 0.18 -13.55
C ALA A 136 -6.66 0.43 -13.51
N TYR A 137 -7.17 1.07 -12.47
CA TYR A 137 -8.58 1.43 -12.36
C TYR A 137 -8.95 2.59 -13.28
N LEU A 138 -8.01 3.48 -13.56
CA LEU A 138 -8.23 4.71 -14.33
C LEU A 138 -8.17 4.46 -15.84
N THR A 139 -7.32 3.54 -16.30
CA THR A 139 -7.15 3.27 -17.72
C THR A 139 -6.70 1.83 -17.98
N LYS A 140 -7.19 1.26 -19.10
CA LYS A 140 -6.72 -0.04 -19.61
C LYS A 140 -5.28 0.00 -20.13
N ASP A 141 -4.77 1.18 -20.47
CA ASP A 141 -3.40 1.37 -20.94
C ASP A 141 -2.39 1.48 -19.79
N SER A 142 -2.84 1.34 -18.54
CA SER A 142 -1.97 1.29 -17.38
C SER A 142 -0.99 0.13 -17.47
N PRO A 143 0.31 0.32 -17.17
CA PRO A 143 1.27 -0.78 -17.08
C PRO A 143 0.93 -1.78 -15.97
N TYR A 144 0.05 -1.42 -15.06
CA TYR A 144 -0.41 -2.26 -13.95
C TYR A 144 -1.74 -2.96 -14.22
N HIS A 145 -2.33 -2.82 -15.42
CA HIS A 145 -3.66 -3.38 -15.70
C HIS A 145 -3.71 -4.89 -15.47
N SER A 146 -2.68 -5.62 -15.89
CA SER A 146 -2.59 -7.08 -15.70
C SER A 146 -2.43 -7.53 -14.24
N PHE A 147 -2.11 -6.61 -13.32
CA PHE A 147 -1.95 -6.93 -11.89
C PHE A 147 -3.26 -7.29 -11.21
N PHE A 148 -4.39 -6.94 -11.84
CA PHE A 148 -5.74 -7.14 -11.31
C PHE A 148 -6.57 -7.93 -12.31
N GLN A 149 -7.51 -8.70 -11.79
CA GLN A 149 -8.49 -9.39 -12.62
C GLN A 149 -9.73 -8.51 -12.75
N PHE A 150 -9.80 -7.78 -13.85
CA PHE A 150 -10.98 -7.02 -14.19
C PHE A 150 -12.01 -7.91 -14.89
N HIS A 151 -13.27 -7.63 -14.64
CA HIS A 151 -14.36 -8.20 -15.43
C HIS A 151 -14.39 -7.48 -16.78
N GLU A 152 -14.01 -8.18 -17.83
CA GLU A 152 -13.90 -7.61 -19.17
C GLU A 152 -15.29 -7.39 -19.80
N ASP A 153 -15.35 -6.99 -21.01
CA ASP A 153 -16.53 -6.82 -21.87
C ASP A 153 -17.34 -5.54 -21.68
N GLY A 154 -16.81 -4.51 -21.06
CA GLY A 154 -17.47 -3.21 -20.98
C GLY A 154 -18.67 -3.17 -20.01
N ALA A 155 -19.02 -4.26 -19.37
CA ALA A 155 -20.12 -4.30 -18.39
C ALA A 155 -19.85 -3.35 -17.21
N PHE A 156 -18.58 -3.18 -16.88
CA PHE A 156 -18.10 -2.30 -15.81
C PHE A 156 -17.68 -0.93 -16.31
N LEU A 157 -17.47 -0.79 -17.61
CA LEU A 157 -17.06 0.46 -18.24
C LEU A 157 -18.25 1.33 -18.68
N SER A 158 -19.45 0.76 -18.69
CA SER A 158 -20.66 1.48 -19.09
C SER A 158 -21.91 0.87 -18.46
N LYS A 159 -22.77 1.71 -17.87
CA LYS A 159 -24.10 1.30 -17.40
C LYS A 159 -25.02 0.85 -18.53
N GLU A 160 -24.76 1.29 -19.74
CA GLU A 160 -25.52 0.98 -20.94
C GLU A 160 -25.01 -0.29 -21.66
N SER A 161 -23.97 -0.93 -21.16
CA SER A 161 -23.44 -2.16 -21.74
C SER A 161 -24.54 -3.25 -21.82
N PRO A 162 -24.72 -3.90 -23.00
CA PRO A 162 -25.68 -5.00 -23.14
C PRO A 162 -25.31 -6.23 -22.29
N TYR A 163 -24.07 -6.28 -21.82
CA TYR A 163 -23.55 -7.39 -20.98
C TYR A 163 -23.71 -7.13 -19.49
N ARG A 164 -24.17 -5.94 -19.07
CA ARG A 164 -24.32 -5.59 -17.66
C ARG A 164 -25.16 -6.61 -16.87
N SER A 165 -26.21 -7.16 -17.48
CA SER A 165 -27.07 -8.16 -16.83
C SER A 165 -26.39 -9.51 -16.59
N PHE A 166 -25.20 -9.75 -17.15
CA PHE A 166 -24.44 -10.99 -16.94
C PHE A 166 -23.71 -11.00 -15.61
N PHE A 167 -23.62 -9.85 -14.94
CA PHE A 167 -22.88 -9.67 -13.69
C PHE A 167 -23.82 -9.22 -12.59
N GLY A 168 -23.56 -9.69 -11.36
CA GLY A 168 -24.21 -9.17 -10.17
C GLY A 168 -23.48 -7.95 -9.64
N PHE A 169 -24.17 -6.83 -9.53
CA PHE A 169 -23.64 -5.61 -8.93
C PHE A 169 -24.19 -5.46 -7.52
N ARG A 170 -23.33 -5.02 -6.58
CA ARG A 170 -23.77 -4.76 -5.20
C ARG A 170 -24.63 -3.49 -5.13
N ASP A 171 -24.28 -2.49 -5.92
CA ASP A 171 -25.04 -1.26 -6.06
C ASP A 171 -25.16 -0.89 -7.55
N GLU A 172 -26.36 -1.02 -8.11
CA GLU A 172 -26.62 -0.66 -9.51
C GLU A 172 -26.43 0.84 -9.79
N ASN A 173 -26.45 1.68 -8.78
CA ASN A 173 -26.29 3.14 -8.89
C ASN A 173 -24.88 3.61 -8.53
N GLY A 174 -24.10 2.82 -7.83
CA GLY A 174 -22.75 3.13 -7.38
C GLY A 174 -21.70 2.78 -8.43
N TRP A 175 -21.79 3.35 -9.62
CA TRP A 175 -20.84 3.11 -10.70
C TRP A 175 -19.69 4.16 -10.72
N PRO A 176 -18.43 3.73 -10.96
CA PRO A 176 -17.93 2.35 -10.89
C PRO A 176 -17.95 1.85 -9.45
N ASP A 177 -18.22 0.59 -9.24
CA ASP A 177 -18.23 -0.06 -7.95
C ASP A 177 -17.16 -1.15 -7.83
N ASN A 178 -17.08 -1.80 -6.68
CA ASN A 178 -16.11 -2.85 -6.40
C ASN A 178 -16.26 -4.10 -7.29
N THR A 179 -17.28 -4.20 -8.11
CA THR A 179 -17.48 -5.32 -9.03
C THR A 179 -16.63 -5.19 -10.29
N SER A 180 -15.93 -4.07 -10.49
CA SER A 180 -15.00 -3.88 -11.60
C SER A 180 -13.71 -4.70 -11.47
N TYR A 181 -13.37 -5.19 -10.29
CA TYR A 181 -12.22 -6.05 -10.05
C TYR A 181 -12.50 -7.09 -8.95
N GLU A 182 -11.70 -8.16 -8.92
CA GLU A 182 -11.81 -9.20 -7.91
C GLU A 182 -11.20 -8.73 -6.58
N GLY A 183 -11.99 -8.79 -5.51
CA GLY A 183 -11.54 -8.51 -4.14
C GLY A 183 -11.17 -9.78 -3.39
N TRP A 184 -10.22 -9.69 -2.46
CA TRP A 184 -9.90 -10.76 -1.53
C TRP A 184 -11.09 -10.94 -0.57
N TRP A 185 -11.70 -12.13 -0.56
CA TRP A 185 -12.96 -12.42 0.14
C TRP A 185 -14.10 -11.46 -0.24
N ASP A 186 -14.14 -11.03 -1.49
CA ASP A 186 -15.14 -10.08 -2.01
C ASP A 186 -15.12 -8.67 -1.35
N TYR A 187 -14.01 -8.30 -0.68
CA TYR A 187 -13.84 -6.95 -0.19
C TYR A 187 -13.24 -6.05 -1.29
N ASP A 188 -13.98 -5.02 -1.65
CA ASP A 188 -13.56 -3.99 -2.63
C ASP A 188 -12.36 -3.16 -2.16
N THR A 189 -12.23 -3.00 -0.84
CA THR A 189 -11.08 -2.32 -0.22
C THR A 189 -9.81 -3.15 -0.23
N LEU A 190 -9.88 -4.44 -0.62
CA LEU A 190 -8.77 -5.39 -0.66
C LEU A 190 -8.65 -6.04 -2.04
N PRO A 191 -8.27 -5.29 -3.10
CA PRO A 191 -8.07 -5.83 -4.43
C PRO A 191 -7.13 -7.02 -4.45
N LYS A 192 -7.58 -8.15 -5.00
CA LYS A 192 -6.78 -9.37 -5.12
C LYS A 192 -5.72 -9.19 -6.21
N LEU A 193 -4.52 -9.64 -5.95
CA LEU A 193 -3.42 -9.62 -6.92
C LEU A 193 -3.49 -10.84 -7.84
N ASN A 194 -3.38 -10.59 -9.15
CA ASN A 194 -3.62 -11.56 -10.23
C ASN A 194 -2.35 -12.29 -10.66
N TYR A 195 -1.79 -13.14 -9.81
CA TYR A 195 -0.57 -13.89 -10.12
C TYR A 195 -0.73 -14.90 -11.26
N GLU A 196 -1.94 -15.40 -11.50
CA GLU A 196 -2.20 -16.36 -12.56
C GLU A 196 -2.24 -15.71 -13.95
N GLY A 197 -2.56 -14.42 -14.00
CA GLY A 197 -2.73 -13.67 -15.24
C GLY A 197 -1.63 -12.65 -15.53
N SER A 198 -0.62 -12.49 -14.66
CA SER A 198 0.41 -11.45 -14.83
C SER A 198 1.80 -11.92 -14.37
N GLU A 199 2.69 -12.18 -15.35
CA GLU A 199 4.10 -12.41 -15.08
C GLU A 199 4.78 -11.13 -14.57
N GLU A 200 4.38 -9.98 -15.07
CA GLU A 200 4.90 -8.67 -14.66
C GLU A 200 4.65 -8.40 -13.17
N LEU A 201 3.46 -8.75 -12.67
CA LEU A 201 3.17 -8.67 -11.24
C LEU A 201 4.08 -9.58 -10.43
N TYR A 202 4.25 -10.83 -10.89
CA TYR A 202 5.10 -11.80 -10.22
C TYR A 202 6.54 -11.27 -10.10
N ASP A 203 7.10 -10.79 -11.19
CA ASP A 203 8.44 -10.21 -11.22
C ASP A 203 8.56 -8.96 -10.35
N TYR A 204 7.52 -8.11 -10.35
CA TYR A 204 7.49 -6.92 -9.51
C TYR A 204 7.52 -7.28 -8.02
N ILE A 205 6.70 -8.23 -7.58
CA ILE A 205 6.66 -8.69 -6.18
C ILE A 205 7.96 -9.36 -5.77
N LEU A 206 8.59 -10.16 -6.66
CA LEU A 206 9.92 -10.71 -6.41
C LEU A 206 10.95 -9.59 -6.23
N GLY A 207 10.88 -8.53 -7.04
CA GLY A 207 11.72 -7.35 -6.91
C GLY A 207 11.54 -6.64 -5.56
N ILE A 208 10.31 -6.49 -5.10
CA ILE A 208 9.98 -5.95 -3.78
C ILE A 208 10.59 -6.83 -2.67
N ALA A 209 10.36 -8.14 -2.72
CA ALA A 209 10.89 -9.06 -1.72
C ALA A 209 12.43 -9.01 -1.71
N ALA A 210 13.07 -9.05 -2.88
CA ALA A 210 14.52 -8.94 -3.02
C ALA A 210 15.06 -7.62 -2.45
N LYS A 211 14.38 -6.50 -2.68
CA LYS A 211 14.73 -5.19 -2.13
C LYS A 211 14.81 -5.22 -0.60
N TRP A 212 13.78 -5.76 0.06
CA TRP A 212 13.70 -5.73 1.52
C TRP A 212 14.63 -6.72 2.21
N VAL A 213 14.93 -7.87 1.58
CA VAL A 213 15.89 -8.85 2.13
C VAL A 213 17.36 -8.53 1.79
N SER A 214 17.60 -7.52 0.96
CA SER A 214 18.93 -7.12 0.52
C SER A 214 19.39 -5.82 1.17
N ALA A 215 20.63 -5.39 0.85
CA ALA A 215 21.15 -4.09 1.28
C ALA A 215 20.23 -2.95 0.79
N PRO A 216 19.99 -1.93 1.60
CA PRO A 216 20.53 -1.70 2.96
C PRO A 216 19.63 -2.25 4.08
N TYR A 217 18.53 -2.91 3.75
CA TYR A 217 17.49 -3.30 4.73
C TYR A 217 17.83 -4.60 5.46
N TYR A 218 18.04 -5.71 4.72
CA TYR A 218 18.35 -7.03 5.30
C TYR A 218 17.31 -7.54 6.32
N VAL A 219 16.01 -7.36 6.01
CA VAL A 219 14.94 -7.92 6.86
C VAL A 219 14.84 -9.43 6.74
#